data_821122649a83bfffd785b51a00cc79e8
#
_entry.id   821122649a83bfffd785b51a00cc79e8
#
_cell.length_a   1.000
_cell.length_b   1.000
_cell.length_c   1.000
_cell.angle_alpha   90.00
_cell.angle_beta   90.00
_cell.angle_gamma   90.00
#
_symmetry.space_group_name_H-M   'P 1'
#
loop_
_entity.id
_entity.type
_entity.pdbx_description
1 polymer ?
#
loop_
_entity_poly.entity_id
_entity_poly.type
_entity_poly.pdbx_seq_one_letter_code
_entity_poly.pdbx_strand_id
1 'polypeptide(L)'
;SAVEFKSRKESTFVLPGEDDEIYIVVTRGEKPTGGFTVDILHVIEQEDAIVTLYKFKDPADDELVTQAITYPFDLVKIDKTDKTIKFKKIEHENEHEEGFNIQL
;
A
#
# COMPACT_ATOMS: atom_id res chain seq x y z
N SER A 1 5.07 18.85 0.87
CA SER A 1 5.96 18.33 1.85
C SER A 1 5.77 16.85 2.00
N ALA A 2 6.77 16.22 2.49
CA ALA A 2 6.74 14.79 2.61
C ALA A 2 5.80 14.36 3.71
N VAL A 3 5.08 13.27 3.47
CA VAL A 3 4.26 12.65 4.48
C VAL A 3 5.02 11.42 4.94
N GLU A 4 5.21 11.32 6.24
CA GLU A 4 6.00 10.24 6.78
C GLU A 4 5.22 9.52 7.86
N PHE A 5 5.22 8.19 7.81
CA PHE A 5 4.53 7.40 8.80
C PHE A 5 5.50 6.43 9.45
N LYS A 6 5.60 6.50 10.77
CA LYS A 6 6.44 5.57 11.50
C LYS A 6 5.55 4.62 12.29
N SER A 7 4.74 3.87 11.54
CA SER A 7 3.80 2.97 12.15
C SER A 7 4.47 1.66 12.54
N ARG A 8 4.30 1.25 13.77
CA ARG A 8 4.87 -0.01 14.21
C ARG A 8 4.03 -1.20 13.77
N LYS A 9 2.83 -0.94 13.28
CA LYS A 9 1.93 -2.00 12.89
C LYS A 9 1.65 -1.98 11.41
N GLU A 10 1.41 -3.16 10.87
CA GLU A 10 0.91 -3.29 9.53
C GLU A 10 -0.54 -2.80 9.52
N SER A 11 -0.89 -1.90 8.63
CA SER A 11 -2.25 -1.42 8.57
C SER A 11 -2.57 -0.78 7.23
N THR A 12 -3.86 -0.60 6.98
CA THR A 12 -4.36 0.07 5.79
C THR A 12 -5.41 1.06 6.26
N PHE A 13 -5.34 2.27 5.73
CA PHE A 13 -6.29 3.30 6.16
C PHE A 13 -6.32 4.45 5.16
N VAL A 14 -7.25 5.37 5.39
CA VAL A 14 -7.45 6.52 4.54
C VAL A 14 -7.29 7.77 5.38
N LEU A 15 -6.60 8.76 4.86
CA LEU A 15 -6.44 10.05 5.54
C LEU A 15 -7.01 11.16 4.67
N PRO A 16 -7.57 12.20 5.29
CA PRO A 16 -8.01 13.34 4.50
C PRO A 16 -6.81 14.06 3.91
N GLY A 17 -6.97 14.52 2.70
CA GLY A 17 -5.96 15.34 2.05
C GLY A 17 -6.43 16.78 2.00
N GLU A 18 -5.81 17.56 1.13
CA GLU A 18 -6.22 18.93 0.94
C GLU A 18 -7.28 18.99 -0.14
N ASP A 19 -8.10 20.02 -0.08
CA ASP A 19 -9.14 20.24 -1.06
C ASP A 19 -10.05 19.01 -1.14
N ASP A 20 -10.28 18.47 -2.28
CA ASP A 20 -11.17 17.35 -2.45
C ASP A 20 -10.40 16.08 -2.70
N GLU A 21 -9.34 15.86 -1.93
CA GLU A 21 -8.51 14.69 -2.11
C GLU A 21 -8.36 13.91 -0.81
N ILE A 22 -8.04 12.63 -0.95
CA ILE A 22 -7.75 11.77 0.19
C ILE A 22 -6.51 10.95 -0.12
N TYR A 23 -5.86 10.47 0.93
CA TYR A 23 -4.71 9.58 0.80
C TYR A 23 -5.12 8.18 1.20
N ILE A 24 -4.74 7.22 0.37
CA ILE A 24 -4.88 5.80 0.68
C ILE A 24 -3.50 5.35 1.14
N VAL A 25 -3.41 4.78 2.33
CA VAL A 25 -2.13 4.49 2.97
C VAL A 25 -2.03 3.02 3.33
N VAL A 26 -0.87 2.43 3.07
CA VAL A 26 -0.58 1.06 3.49
C VAL A 26 0.73 1.11 4.24
N THR A 27 0.75 0.61 5.46
CA THR A 27 1.97 0.53 6.25
C THR A 27 2.32 -0.93 6.48
N ARG A 28 3.61 -1.22 6.57
CA ARG A 28 4.06 -2.58 6.76
C ARG A 28 4.43 -2.90 8.21
N GLY A 29 4.64 -1.88 9.01
CA GLY A 29 5.08 -2.07 10.39
C GLY A 29 6.58 -1.95 10.52
N GLU A 30 7.07 -2.07 11.74
CA GLU A 30 8.48 -1.91 12.02
C GLU A 30 9.27 -3.09 11.49
N LYS A 31 10.39 -2.81 10.81
CA LYS A 31 11.30 -3.83 10.30
C LYS A 31 12.70 -3.56 10.80
N PRO A 32 13.48 -4.61 11.02
CA PRO A 32 14.81 -4.45 11.64
C PRO A 32 15.86 -3.83 10.72
N THR A 33 15.64 -3.87 9.42
CA THR A 33 16.62 -3.34 8.47
C THR A 33 15.92 -2.66 7.31
N GLY A 34 16.67 -2.05 6.45
CA GLY A 34 16.16 -1.59 5.17
C GLY A 34 15.85 -2.76 4.25
N GLY A 35 15.42 -2.47 3.03
CA GLY A 35 15.15 -3.51 2.04
C GLY A 35 13.72 -4.03 2.02
N PHE A 36 12.94 -3.77 3.08
CA PHE A 36 11.54 -4.19 3.11
C PHE A 36 10.71 -3.07 2.50
N THR A 37 9.82 -3.39 1.58
CA THR A 37 9.06 -2.34 0.88
C THR A 37 7.58 -2.63 0.87
N VAL A 38 6.82 -1.59 0.57
CA VAL A 38 5.39 -1.65 0.35
C VAL A 38 5.14 -0.99 -0.99
N ASP A 39 4.41 -1.65 -1.86
CA ASP A 39 4.09 -1.07 -3.15
C ASP A 39 2.60 -1.13 -3.40
N ILE A 40 1.97 0.02 -3.58
CA ILE A 40 0.59 0.07 -4.03
C ILE A 40 0.65 -0.06 -5.55
N LEU A 41 0.14 -1.16 -6.05
CA LEU A 41 0.28 -1.48 -7.46
C LEU A 41 -0.84 -0.91 -8.33
N HIS A 42 -2.05 -0.98 -7.83
CA HIS A 42 -3.20 -0.51 -8.60
C HIS A 42 -4.28 0.01 -7.68
N VAL A 43 -4.97 1.03 -8.14
CA VAL A 43 -6.16 1.53 -7.48
C VAL A 43 -7.25 1.47 -8.53
N ILE A 44 -8.24 0.63 -8.31
CA ILE A 44 -9.24 0.32 -9.32
C ILE A 44 -10.60 0.79 -8.86
N GLU A 45 -11.22 1.63 -9.66
CA GLU A 45 -12.54 2.14 -9.34
C GLU A 45 -13.60 1.19 -9.85
N GLN A 46 -14.49 0.78 -8.98
CA GLN A 46 -15.64 -0.03 -9.32
C GLN A 46 -16.88 0.78 -9.02
N GLU A 47 -18.04 0.24 -9.31
CA GLU A 47 -19.26 1.01 -9.15
C GLU A 47 -19.46 1.55 -7.76
N ASP A 48 -19.24 0.75 -6.74
CA ASP A 48 -19.47 1.18 -5.36
C ASP A 48 -18.25 0.99 -4.46
N ALA A 49 -17.08 0.80 -5.04
CA ALA A 49 -15.87 0.58 -4.25
C ALA A 49 -14.63 1.03 -5.01
N ILE A 50 -13.60 1.35 -4.26
CA ILE A 50 -12.27 1.57 -4.80
C ILE A 50 -11.42 0.43 -4.24
N VAL A 51 -10.83 -0.37 -5.09
CA VAL A 51 -10.03 -1.51 -4.65
C VAL A 51 -8.56 -1.17 -4.79
N THR A 52 -7.82 -1.23 -3.70
CA THR A 52 -6.40 -0.91 -3.66
C THR A 52 -5.62 -2.21 -3.55
N LEU A 53 -4.77 -2.46 -4.56
CA LEU A 53 -3.99 -3.67 -4.56
C LEU A 53 -2.58 -3.32 -4.21
N TYR A 54 -2.01 -4.03 -3.27
CA TYR A 54 -0.66 -3.73 -2.82
C TYR A 54 0.11 -5.01 -2.53
N LYS A 55 1.42 -4.91 -2.49
CA LYS A 55 2.24 -6.04 -2.12
C LYS A 55 3.41 -5.59 -1.27
N PHE A 56 3.98 -6.54 -0.54
CA PHE A 56 5.16 -6.33 0.26
C PHE A 56 6.31 -7.07 -0.41
N LYS A 57 7.51 -6.53 -0.28
CA LYS A 57 8.69 -7.20 -0.79
C LYS A 57 9.73 -7.23 0.31
N ASP A 58 10.30 -8.41 0.55
CA ASP A 58 11.36 -8.58 1.53
C ASP A 58 12.70 -8.52 0.81
N PRO A 59 13.76 -8.12 1.49
CA PRO A 59 15.08 -8.15 0.86
C PRO A 59 15.51 -9.61 0.65
N ALA A 60 16.30 -9.82 -0.38
CA ALA A 60 16.86 -11.15 -0.63
C ALA A 60 17.88 -11.48 0.46
N ASP A 61 18.11 -12.76 0.70
CA ASP A 61 19.01 -13.18 1.76
C ASP A 61 20.41 -12.59 1.60
N ASP A 62 20.87 -12.41 0.38
CA ASP A 62 22.21 -11.91 0.13
C ASP A 62 22.22 -10.42 -0.23
N GLU A 63 21.12 -9.76 -0.07
CA GLU A 63 21.04 -8.35 -0.44
C GLU A 63 21.65 -7.50 0.65
N LEU A 64 22.42 -6.49 0.25
CA LEU A 64 22.97 -5.55 1.21
C LEU A 64 21.89 -4.56 1.58
N VAL A 65 21.63 -4.43 2.87
CA VAL A 65 20.57 -3.52 3.35
C VAL A 65 21.12 -2.66 4.47
N THR A 66 20.48 -1.52 4.66
CA THR A 66 20.80 -0.63 5.76
C THR A 66 20.48 -1.31 7.08
N GLN A 67 21.40 -1.26 8.02
CA GLN A 67 21.23 -1.89 9.32
C GLN A 67 20.59 -0.89 10.30
N ALA A 68 19.36 -0.51 9.96
CA ALA A 68 18.61 0.44 10.78
C ALA A 68 17.15 0.08 10.71
N ILE A 69 16.45 0.30 11.83
CA ILE A 69 15.02 0.04 11.88
C ILE A 69 14.31 0.93 10.87
N THR A 70 13.38 0.37 10.12
CA THR A 70 12.62 1.12 9.13
C THR A 70 11.13 0.90 9.34
N TYR A 71 10.32 1.78 8.75
CA TYR A 71 8.87 1.73 8.86
C TYR A 71 8.30 1.88 7.45
N PRO A 72 8.36 0.81 6.64
CA PRO A 72 7.97 0.91 5.24
C PRO A 72 6.49 1.27 5.08
N PHE A 73 6.21 2.12 4.14
CA PHE A 73 4.84 2.48 3.82
C PHE A 73 4.75 2.94 2.37
N ASP A 74 3.55 2.99 1.85
CA ASP A 74 3.29 3.62 0.56
C ASP A 74 1.96 4.33 0.66
N LEU A 75 1.78 5.35 -0.14
CA LEU A 75 0.53 6.06 -0.17
C LEU A 75 0.24 6.58 -1.56
N VAL A 76 -1.03 6.80 -1.84
CA VAL A 76 -1.44 7.36 -3.10
C VAL A 76 -2.57 8.34 -2.82
N LYS A 77 -2.61 9.43 -3.59
CA LYS A 77 -3.62 10.45 -3.43
C LYS A 77 -4.66 10.27 -4.53
N ILE A 78 -5.93 10.27 -4.17
CA ILE A 78 -7.01 10.16 -5.14
C ILE A 78 -8.06 11.23 -4.82
N ASP A 79 -8.98 11.44 -5.75
CA ASP A 79 -10.08 12.34 -5.52
C ASP A 79 -10.96 11.78 -4.41
N LYS A 80 -11.54 12.68 -3.63
CA LYS A 80 -12.44 12.29 -2.57
C LYS A 80 -13.61 11.54 -3.17
N THR A 81 -14.06 10.51 -2.46
CA THR A 81 -15.13 9.66 -2.96
C THR A 81 -15.98 9.16 -1.80
N ASP A 82 -17.24 8.85 -2.09
CA ASP A 82 -18.12 8.25 -1.12
C ASP A 82 -18.05 6.73 -1.19
N LYS A 83 -17.28 6.20 -2.15
CA LYS A 83 -17.19 4.76 -2.31
C LYS A 83 -16.37 4.15 -1.19
N THR A 84 -16.66 2.89 -0.89
CA THR A 84 -15.90 2.15 0.11
C THR A 84 -14.50 1.88 -0.42
N ILE A 85 -13.49 2.13 0.39
CA ILE A 85 -12.12 1.84 0.01
C ILE A 85 -11.76 0.45 0.53
N LYS A 86 -11.44 -0.46 -0.38
CA LYS A 86 -11.08 -1.82 -0.04
C LYS A 86 -9.62 -2.06 -0.34
N PHE A 87 -9.01 -2.95 0.42
CA PHE A 87 -7.59 -3.26 0.27
C PHE A 87 -7.40 -4.75 0.06
N LYS A 88 -6.51 -5.10 -0.87
CA LYS A 88 -6.18 -6.49 -1.10
C LYS A 88 -4.69 -6.63 -1.26
N LYS A 89 -4.07 -7.44 -0.40
CA LYS A 89 -2.65 -7.72 -0.50
C LYS A 89 -2.43 -8.84 -1.50
N ILE A 90 -1.48 -8.63 -2.40
CA ILE A 90 -1.14 -9.61 -3.42
C ILE A 90 0.17 -10.25 -3.01
N GLU A 91 0.20 -11.59 -2.99
CA GLU A 91 1.42 -12.29 -2.62
C GLU A 91 2.36 -12.44 -3.81
N HIS A 92 1.80 -12.58 -5.01
CA HIS A 92 2.59 -12.72 -6.21
C HIS A 92 1.99 -11.84 -7.28
N GLU A 93 2.82 -11.30 -8.15
CA GLU A 93 2.31 -10.42 -9.19
C GLU A 93 1.30 -11.11 -10.08
N ASN A 94 1.39 -12.41 -10.23
CA ASN A 94 0.47 -13.12 -11.08
C ASN A 94 -0.94 -13.17 -10.53
N GLU A 95 -1.09 -13.01 -9.24
CA GLU A 95 -2.39 -13.13 -8.63
C GLU A 95 -3.40 -12.16 -9.19
N HIS A 96 -2.97 -10.92 -9.40
CA HIS A 96 -3.94 -9.94 -9.83
C HIS A 96 -4.40 -10.21 -11.27
N GLU A 97 -3.60 -10.85 -12.06
CA GLU A 97 -4.00 -11.17 -13.40
C GLU A 97 -5.08 -12.22 -13.41
N GLU A 98 -4.98 -13.16 -12.54
CA GLU A 98 -5.96 -14.20 -12.45
C GLU A 98 -7.17 -13.81 -11.64
N GLY A 99 -6.92 -13.25 -10.50
CA GLY A 99 -7.99 -12.95 -9.60
C GLY A 99 -8.72 -11.71 -9.93
N PHE A 100 -8.05 -10.71 -10.51
CA PHE A 100 -8.59 -9.48 -10.77
C PHE A 100 -9.43 -9.40 -11.91
N ASN A 101 -9.14 -10.14 -12.89
CA ASN A 101 -9.93 -10.13 -14.04
C ASN A 101 -11.30 -10.50 -13.77
N ILE A 102 -11.45 -11.17 -12.73
CA ILE A 102 -12.70 -11.67 -12.43
C ILE A 102 -13.65 -10.64 -12.04
N GLN A 103 -13.24 -9.75 -11.26
CA GLN A 103 -14.15 -8.87 -10.70
C GLN A 103 -14.39 -7.72 -11.53
N LEU A 104 -13.70 -7.62 -12.54
CA LEU A 104 -13.87 -6.46 -13.37
C LEU A 104 -14.78 -6.68 -14.55
#